data_5098057efddbfa3f69d009d4e35503f0
#
_entry.id   5098057efddbfa3f69d009d4e35503f0
#
_cell.length_a   1.000
_cell.length_b   1.000
_cell.length_c   1.000
_cell.angle_alpha   90.00
_cell.angle_beta   90.00
_cell.angle_gamma   90.00
#
_symmetry.space_group_name_H-M   'P 1'
#
loop_
_entity.id
_entity.type
_entity.pdbx_description
1 polymer ?
#
loop_
_entity_poly.entity_id
_entity_poly.type
_entity_poly.pdbx_seq_one_letter_code
_entity_poly.pdbx_strand_id
1 'polypeptide(L)'
;MERRRREGSHEMIPRREPRQQKSTKRTGHKVVFILGTVLLVGICTVAMLAGLFMMYVRTTLAPTLEVNADDYTMNLSSIIYYQDRDTGDWVEYQTVYGTENRIWVDYEQIPDALWQAAVAIEDHRFFEHNGVDWTRTASATLNFFTGSRATFGGSTLTQQVLKNMTGDDGNTINRKVREIFRALEFEKNYTKQEILEMYLNTIYLGQGCYGVQTASEFYFGKDVSELDPAECACLIAITNNPSLYGPMSTITITREDGSTVTPRELNKERQEMILTRMAGGNDDVGVTGLTYLTEEEAEAAKAEELHFTDGTTSAQDIVTEATGGANVNSWFVDQVLRDVSEIGRAHV
;
A
#
# COMPACT_ATOMS: atom_id res chain seq x y z
N MET A 1 51.25 -53.61 102.00
CA MET A 1 51.58 -52.20 101.65
C MET A 1 51.29 -52.04 100.16
N GLU A 2 50.17 -51.53 99.86
CA GLU A 2 49.57 -51.57 98.52
C GLU A 2 49.56 -50.12 97.92
N ARG A 3 50.21 -49.95 96.79
CA ARG A 3 50.12 -48.68 96.00
C ARG A 3 49.02 -48.83 94.98
N ARG A 4 47.97 -48.10 95.20
CA ARG A 4 46.91 -47.94 94.18
C ARG A 4 47.42 -46.99 93.08
N ARG A 5 47.43 -47.48 91.81
CA ARG A 5 47.56 -46.66 90.62
C ARG A 5 46.24 -45.98 90.34
N ARG A 6 46.24 -44.70 90.10
CA ARG A 6 45.11 -43.98 89.48
C ARG A 6 45.30 -43.92 88.01
N GLU A 7 44.42 -44.55 87.29
CA GLU A 7 44.27 -44.37 85.85
C GLU A 7 43.58 -43.04 85.54
N GLY A 8 44.26 -42.17 84.76
CA GLY A 8 43.73 -40.92 84.29
C GLY A 8 43.04 -41.21 82.95
N SER A 9 41.76 -41.03 82.91
CA SER A 9 40.95 -41.07 81.65
C SER A 9 41.27 -39.79 80.87
N HIS A 10 41.91 -39.95 79.73
CA HIS A 10 42.01 -38.90 78.72
C HIS A 10 40.68 -38.80 77.93
N GLU A 11 39.92 -37.76 78.21
CA GLU A 11 38.77 -37.33 77.40
C GLU A 11 39.28 -36.75 76.12
N MET A 12 39.00 -37.43 74.99
CA MET A 12 39.28 -36.98 73.60
C MET A 12 38.34 -35.86 73.24
N ILE A 13 38.83 -34.64 73.11
CA ILE A 13 38.12 -33.51 72.57
C ILE A 13 37.90 -33.77 71.05
N PRO A 14 36.65 -33.76 70.48
CA PRO A 14 36.41 -33.94 69.09
C PRO A 14 36.94 -32.75 68.28
N ARG A 15 37.81 -32.99 67.31
CA ARG A 15 38.27 -32.02 66.34
C ARG A 15 37.08 -31.48 65.56
N ARG A 16 36.76 -30.21 65.72
CA ARG A 16 35.80 -29.49 64.84
C ARG A 16 36.42 -29.42 63.45
N GLU A 17 35.74 -30.09 62.48
CA GLU A 17 36.00 -29.91 61.07
C GLU A 17 35.76 -28.46 60.62
N PRO A 18 36.61 -27.89 59.77
CA PRO A 18 36.40 -26.53 59.26
C PRO A 18 35.16 -26.50 58.39
N ARG A 19 34.17 -25.72 58.78
CA ARG A 19 32.97 -25.41 57.99
C ARG A 19 33.39 -24.86 56.66
N GLN A 20 33.22 -25.62 55.54
CA GLN A 20 33.35 -25.09 54.20
C GLN A 20 32.33 -23.97 54.00
N GLN A 21 32.77 -22.74 54.06
CA GLN A 21 31.99 -21.58 53.60
C GLN A 21 31.80 -21.72 52.08
N LYS A 22 30.59 -22.14 51.66
CA LYS A 22 30.18 -22.20 50.24
C LYS A 22 30.30 -20.80 49.63
N SER A 23 31.19 -20.66 48.68
CA SER A 23 31.47 -19.43 47.91
C SER A 23 30.36 -19.18 46.86
N THR A 24 29.13 -19.02 47.32
CA THR A 24 27.98 -18.74 46.45
C THR A 24 27.91 -17.29 45.97
N LYS A 25 28.57 -16.36 46.61
CA LYS A 25 28.57 -14.94 46.21
C LYS A 25 29.45 -14.62 44.98
N ARG A 26 30.52 -15.35 44.76
CA ARG A 26 31.44 -15.11 43.61
C ARG A 26 30.90 -15.56 42.28
N THR A 27 30.01 -16.55 42.24
CA THR A 27 29.42 -17.10 41.03
C THR A 27 28.33 -16.16 40.49
N GLY A 28 27.51 -15.56 41.35
CA GLY A 28 26.48 -14.60 40.97
C GLY A 28 27.04 -13.35 40.27
N HIS A 29 28.13 -12.77 40.79
CA HIS A 29 28.77 -11.59 40.19
C HIS A 29 29.36 -11.90 38.82
N LYS A 30 29.92 -13.09 38.59
CA LYS A 30 30.44 -13.48 37.27
C LYS A 30 29.31 -13.65 36.24
N VAL A 31 28.19 -14.25 36.62
CA VAL A 31 27.03 -14.40 35.78
C VAL A 31 26.41 -13.05 35.37
N VAL A 32 26.24 -12.14 36.35
CA VAL A 32 25.76 -10.77 36.07
C VAL A 32 26.72 -10.01 35.17
N PHE A 33 28.04 -10.14 35.40
CA PHE A 33 29.05 -9.50 34.56
C PHE A 33 29.01 -10.05 33.11
N ILE A 34 28.91 -11.37 32.91
CA ILE A 34 28.78 -11.99 31.59
C ILE A 34 27.51 -11.54 30.86
N LEU A 35 26.35 -11.57 31.56
CA LEU A 35 25.09 -11.09 31.01
C LEU A 35 25.14 -9.60 30.62
N GLY A 36 25.74 -8.78 31.48
CA GLY A 36 25.96 -7.34 31.20
C GLY A 36 26.86 -7.11 29.99
N THR A 37 27.95 -7.91 29.86
CA THR A 37 28.83 -7.82 28.69
C THR A 37 28.14 -8.25 27.42
N VAL A 38 27.35 -9.35 27.42
CA VAL A 38 26.58 -9.82 26.28
C VAL A 38 25.54 -8.79 25.85
N LEU A 39 24.85 -8.19 26.85
CA LEU A 39 23.88 -7.12 26.57
C LEU A 39 24.56 -5.89 25.96
N LEU A 40 25.71 -5.46 26.53
CA LEU A 40 26.48 -4.32 26.02
C LEU A 40 26.97 -4.58 24.58
N VAL A 41 27.53 -5.75 24.31
CA VAL A 41 27.92 -6.13 22.95
C VAL A 41 26.73 -6.13 22.00
N GLY A 42 25.56 -6.66 22.42
CA GLY A 42 24.33 -6.60 21.65
C GLY A 42 23.90 -5.16 21.31
N ILE A 43 23.91 -4.27 22.32
CA ILE A 43 23.58 -2.84 22.10
C ILE A 43 24.57 -2.18 21.14
N CYS A 44 25.88 -2.39 21.32
CA CYS A 44 26.90 -1.83 20.42
C CYS A 44 26.76 -2.34 18.99
N THR A 45 26.46 -3.63 18.81
CA THR A 45 26.23 -4.22 17.48
C THR A 45 25.01 -3.59 16.80
N VAL A 46 23.90 -3.47 17.52
CA VAL A 46 22.69 -2.80 17.00
C VAL A 46 22.97 -1.35 16.65
N ALA A 47 23.69 -0.60 17.51
CA ALA A 47 24.04 0.80 17.24
C ALA A 47 24.95 0.94 16.00
N MET A 48 25.91 0.03 15.82
CA MET A 48 26.78 0.01 14.64
C MET A 48 25.97 -0.30 13.36
N LEU A 49 25.10 -1.30 13.39
CA LEU A 49 24.24 -1.63 12.27
C LEU A 49 23.29 -0.47 11.92
N ALA A 50 22.71 0.19 12.92
CA ALA A 50 21.88 1.37 12.73
C ALA A 50 22.68 2.55 12.11
N GLY A 51 23.93 2.75 12.51
CA GLY A 51 24.81 3.75 11.92
C GLY A 51 25.16 3.46 10.46
N LEU A 52 25.48 2.21 10.14
CA LEU A 52 25.72 1.78 8.76
C LEU A 52 24.46 1.92 7.88
N PHE A 53 23.30 1.56 8.44
CA PHE A 53 22.03 1.73 7.75
C PHE A 53 21.71 3.22 7.50
N MET A 54 21.91 4.08 8.50
CA MET A 54 21.72 5.53 8.33
C MET A 54 22.68 6.12 7.28
N MET A 55 23.92 5.65 7.25
CA MET A 55 24.88 6.03 6.20
C MET A 55 24.39 5.59 4.82
N TYR A 56 23.92 4.35 4.66
CA TYR A 56 23.33 3.84 3.43
C TYR A 56 22.11 4.69 2.98
N VAL A 57 21.21 5.02 3.92
CA VAL A 57 20.07 5.89 3.60
C VAL A 57 20.54 7.26 3.08
N ARG A 58 21.49 7.89 3.76
CA ARG A 58 21.97 9.22 3.35
C ARG A 58 22.74 9.25 2.03
N THR A 59 23.55 8.23 1.77
CA THR A 59 24.44 8.24 0.60
C THR A 59 23.82 7.62 -0.64
N THR A 60 22.95 6.64 -0.47
CA THR A 60 22.41 5.84 -1.59
C THR A 60 20.93 6.09 -1.83
N LEU A 61 20.13 6.22 -0.76
CA LEU A 61 18.69 6.40 -0.91
C LEU A 61 18.29 7.87 -1.03
N ALA A 62 18.83 8.77 -0.22
CA ALA A 62 18.39 10.17 -0.18
C ALA A 62 18.36 10.85 -1.56
N PRO A 63 19.33 10.65 -2.47
CA PRO A 63 19.28 11.24 -3.81
C PRO A 63 18.15 10.69 -4.70
N THR A 64 17.52 9.59 -4.32
CA THR A 64 16.46 8.92 -5.11
C THR A 64 15.08 9.02 -4.44
N LEU A 65 14.96 9.77 -3.35
CA LEU A 65 13.72 9.86 -2.58
C LEU A 65 12.78 10.95 -3.04
N GLU A 66 13.32 12.02 -3.63
CA GLU A 66 12.48 13.07 -4.19
C GLU A 66 11.65 12.49 -5.33
N VAL A 67 10.35 12.45 -5.11
CA VAL A 67 9.35 12.08 -6.10
C VAL A 67 8.47 13.30 -6.25
N ASN A 68 8.64 14.00 -7.37
CA ASN A 68 7.73 15.05 -7.77
C ASN A 68 6.64 14.42 -8.62
N ALA A 69 5.38 14.60 -8.25
CA ALA A 69 4.25 14.09 -9.03
C ALA A 69 4.25 14.65 -10.47
N ASP A 70 4.73 15.88 -10.65
CA ASP A 70 4.83 16.54 -11.96
C ASP A 70 5.92 15.93 -12.86
N ASP A 71 6.97 15.34 -12.27
CA ASP A 71 8.07 14.70 -13.02
C ASP A 71 7.70 13.28 -13.48
N TYR A 72 6.77 12.66 -12.79
CA TYR A 72 6.17 11.42 -13.28
C TYR A 72 5.17 11.82 -14.35
N THR A 73 5.62 11.78 -15.59
CA THR A 73 4.71 11.68 -16.72
C THR A 73 3.82 10.49 -16.50
N MET A 74 2.79 10.69 -15.67
CA MET A 74 1.61 9.88 -15.81
C MET A 74 1.37 9.93 -17.32
N ASN A 75 1.12 8.78 -17.95
CA ASN A 75 0.84 8.75 -19.38
C ASN A 75 -0.49 9.48 -19.65
N LEU A 76 -0.48 10.76 -19.27
CA LEU A 76 -1.56 11.69 -19.49
C LEU A 76 -1.59 12.03 -20.97
N SER A 77 -2.75 12.35 -21.45
CA SER A 77 -2.92 12.88 -22.78
C SER A 77 -2.08 14.15 -22.95
N SER A 78 -1.38 14.25 -24.05
CA SER A 78 -0.69 15.47 -24.45
C SER A 78 -1.55 16.24 -25.42
N ILE A 79 -1.75 17.54 -25.19
CA ILE A 79 -2.52 18.39 -26.10
C ILE A 79 -1.57 19.15 -27.01
N ILE A 80 -1.78 19.03 -28.29
CA ILE A 80 -1.05 19.81 -29.31
C ILE A 80 -1.90 21.03 -29.63
N TYR A 81 -1.31 22.20 -29.45
CA TYR A 81 -1.93 23.49 -29.79
C TYR A 81 -1.27 24.07 -31.05
N TYR A 82 -2.03 24.78 -31.85
CA TYR A 82 -1.48 25.67 -32.88
C TYR A 82 -1.92 27.10 -32.61
N GLN A 83 -1.12 28.05 -33.07
CA GLN A 83 -1.45 29.45 -33.01
C GLN A 83 -2.23 29.84 -34.27
N ASP A 84 -3.48 30.26 -34.11
CA ASP A 84 -4.28 30.79 -35.21
C ASP A 84 -3.63 32.05 -35.78
N ARG A 85 -3.47 32.13 -37.11
CA ARG A 85 -2.76 33.21 -37.76
C ARG A 85 -3.56 34.50 -37.85
N ASP A 86 -4.90 34.39 -37.78
CA ASP A 86 -5.80 35.53 -37.93
C ASP A 86 -6.09 36.20 -36.59
N THR A 87 -6.26 35.40 -35.52
CA THR A 87 -6.58 35.87 -34.18
C THR A 87 -5.32 35.99 -33.30
N GLY A 88 -4.29 35.20 -33.53
CA GLY A 88 -3.12 35.04 -32.67
C GLY A 88 -3.36 34.16 -31.42
N ASP A 89 -4.53 33.58 -31.30
CA ASP A 89 -4.91 32.71 -30.16
C ASP A 89 -4.32 31.31 -30.32
N TRP A 90 -4.07 30.66 -29.18
CA TRP A 90 -3.69 29.25 -29.14
C TRP A 90 -4.98 28.40 -29.15
N VAL A 91 -5.12 27.61 -30.21
CA VAL A 91 -6.27 26.72 -30.44
C VAL A 91 -5.81 25.28 -30.31
N GLU A 92 -6.57 24.46 -29.62
CA GLU A 92 -6.31 23.03 -29.55
C GLU A 92 -6.44 22.40 -30.95
N TYR A 93 -5.37 21.69 -31.36
CA TYR A 93 -5.34 21.00 -32.63
C TYR A 93 -5.72 19.53 -32.49
N GLN A 94 -5.10 18.85 -31.52
CA GLN A 94 -5.37 17.44 -31.28
C GLN A 94 -4.85 17.03 -29.92
N THR A 95 -5.62 16.19 -29.21
CA THR A 95 -5.15 15.51 -28.01
C THR A 95 -4.50 14.18 -28.43
N VAL A 96 -3.29 13.93 -27.96
CA VAL A 96 -2.53 12.70 -28.15
C VAL A 96 -2.56 11.93 -26.84
N TYR A 97 -3.16 10.76 -26.85
CA TYR A 97 -3.30 9.93 -25.66
C TYR A 97 -2.02 9.15 -25.40
N GLY A 98 -1.68 9.01 -24.11
CA GLY A 98 -0.66 8.09 -23.65
C GLY A 98 -1.09 6.63 -23.84
N THR A 99 -0.25 5.72 -23.38
CA THR A 99 -0.50 4.26 -23.48
C THR A 99 -1.58 3.77 -22.50
N GLU A 100 -2.02 4.61 -21.56
CA GLU A 100 -3.02 4.28 -20.56
C GLU A 100 -4.33 5.03 -20.81
N ASN A 101 -5.43 4.29 -20.83
CA ASN A 101 -6.77 4.87 -20.97
C ASN A 101 -7.19 5.47 -19.63
N ARG A 102 -7.03 6.80 -19.49
CA ARG A 102 -7.28 7.53 -18.26
C ARG A 102 -7.95 8.86 -18.51
N ILE A 103 -8.99 9.15 -17.77
CA ILE A 103 -9.59 10.48 -17.63
C ILE A 103 -9.31 10.92 -16.19
N TRP A 104 -8.61 12.04 -16.04
CA TRP A 104 -8.32 12.59 -14.71
C TRP A 104 -9.52 13.34 -14.17
N VAL A 105 -9.79 13.20 -12.88
CA VAL A 105 -10.83 13.96 -12.17
C VAL A 105 -10.21 14.59 -10.92
N ASP A 106 -10.61 15.83 -10.64
CA ASP A 106 -10.20 16.54 -9.46
C ASP A 106 -10.89 15.95 -8.22
N TYR A 107 -10.26 16.12 -7.04
CA TYR A 107 -10.75 15.54 -5.78
C TYR A 107 -12.21 15.91 -5.49
N GLU A 108 -12.61 17.15 -5.80
CA GLU A 108 -13.96 17.67 -5.58
C GLU A 108 -15.04 16.99 -6.43
N GLN A 109 -14.67 16.33 -7.51
CA GLN A 109 -15.57 15.57 -8.39
C GLN A 109 -15.73 14.11 -7.93
N ILE A 110 -14.84 13.66 -7.05
CA ILE A 110 -14.85 12.29 -6.54
C ILE A 110 -15.86 12.16 -5.39
N PRO A 111 -16.86 11.25 -5.48
CA PRO A 111 -17.80 11.04 -4.38
C PRO A 111 -17.10 10.63 -3.09
N ASP A 112 -17.57 11.14 -1.97
CA ASP A 112 -17.00 10.77 -0.66
C ASP A 112 -17.00 9.26 -0.44
N ALA A 113 -18.06 8.56 -0.84
CA ALA A 113 -18.16 7.11 -0.70
C ALA A 113 -17.01 6.36 -1.41
N LEU A 114 -16.45 6.91 -2.49
CA LEU A 114 -15.41 6.25 -3.27
C LEU A 114 -14.05 6.26 -2.55
N TRP A 115 -13.60 7.43 -2.07
CA TRP A 115 -12.36 7.50 -1.31
C TRP A 115 -12.50 6.85 0.08
N GLN A 116 -13.69 6.93 0.70
CA GLN A 116 -13.99 6.25 1.96
C GLN A 116 -13.90 4.72 1.82
N ALA A 117 -14.43 4.16 0.73
CA ALA A 117 -14.29 2.74 0.42
C ALA A 117 -12.82 2.32 0.27
N ALA A 118 -12.02 3.13 -0.44
CA ALA A 118 -10.59 2.88 -0.61
C ALA A 118 -9.85 2.91 0.74
N VAL A 119 -10.10 3.93 1.56
CA VAL A 119 -9.51 4.03 2.91
C VAL A 119 -9.94 2.86 3.78
N ALA A 120 -11.23 2.51 3.80
CA ALA A 120 -11.76 1.44 4.64
C ALA A 120 -11.13 0.07 4.36
N ILE A 121 -10.82 -0.24 3.09
CA ILE A 121 -10.30 -1.55 2.72
C ILE A 121 -8.78 -1.59 2.59
N GLU A 122 -8.16 -0.55 2.03
CA GLU A 122 -6.73 -0.55 1.73
C GLU A 122 -5.89 0.00 2.89
N ASP A 123 -6.36 1.08 3.54
CA ASP A 123 -5.56 1.79 4.53
C ASP A 123 -6.42 2.53 5.58
N HIS A 124 -7.11 1.79 6.41
CA HIS A 124 -8.09 2.31 7.37
C HIS A 124 -7.54 3.34 8.37
N ARG A 125 -6.20 3.41 8.55
CA ARG A 125 -5.52 4.42 9.36
C ARG A 125 -4.79 5.47 8.52
N PHE A 126 -5.22 5.67 7.27
CA PHE A 126 -4.59 6.59 6.32
C PHE A 126 -4.39 7.99 6.89
N PHE A 127 -5.37 8.51 7.62
CA PHE A 127 -5.31 9.84 8.23
C PHE A 127 -4.50 9.89 9.54
N GLU A 128 -4.05 8.76 10.08
CA GLU A 128 -3.34 8.68 11.37
C GLU A 128 -1.82 8.58 11.22
N HIS A 129 -1.32 8.25 10.03
CA HIS A 129 0.10 8.08 9.77
C HIS A 129 0.61 9.04 8.69
N ASN A 130 1.93 9.17 8.59
CA ASN A 130 2.60 9.99 7.58
C ASN A 130 3.33 9.09 6.57
N GLY A 131 2.63 8.56 5.60
CA GLY A 131 3.15 7.74 4.49
C GLY A 131 3.32 6.26 4.81
N VAL A 132 3.57 5.88 6.07
CA VAL A 132 3.79 4.49 6.47
C VAL A 132 3.05 4.15 7.76
N ASP A 133 2.21 3.13 7.70
CA ASP A 133 1.63 2.53 8.90
C ASP A 133 2.60 1.52 9.51
N TRP A 134 3.35 1.97 10.54
CA TRP A 134 4.37 1.15 11.19
C TRP A 134 3.80 -0.08 11.89
N THR A 135 2.59 -0.04 12.42
CA THR A 135 1.94 -1.20 13.06
C THR A 135 1.58 -2.27 12.05
N ARG A 136 0.99 -1.89 10.92
CA ARG A 136 0.70 -2.82 9.81
C ARG A 136 1.98 -3.37 9.20
N THR A 137 2.97 -2.52 8.95
CA THR A 137 4.27 -2.91 8.40
C THR A 137 4.98 -3.93 9.32
N ALA A 138 4.99 -3.68 10.64
CA ALA A 138 5.58 -4.61 11.61
C ALA A 138 4.81 -5.94 11.66
N SER A 139 3.48 -5.91 11.68
CA SER A 139 2.64 -7.10 11.66
C SER A 139 2.83 -7.94 10.38
N ALA A 140 2.84 -7.29 9.22
CA ALA A 140 3.09 -7.95 7.94
C ALA A 140 4.50 -8.59 7.89
N THR A 141 5.51 -7.90 8.42
CA THR A 141 6.87 -8.42 8.51
C THR A 141 6.95 -9.64 9.44
N LEU A 142 6.31 -9.58 10.60
CA LEU A 142 6.26 -10.70 11.53
C LEU A 142 5.54 -11.92 10.91
N ASN A 143 4.41 -11.71 10.24
CA ASN A 143 3.66 -12.76 9.56
C ASN A 143 4.49 -13.42 8.43
N PHE A 144 5.30 -12.64 7.72
CA PHE A 144 6.23 -13.17 6.73
C PHE A 144 7.25 -14.15 7.35
N PHE A 145 7.82 -13.81 8.51
CA PHE A 145 8.77 -14.68 9.21
C PHE A 145 8.12 -15.89 9.90
N THR A 146 6.89 -15.76 10.36
CA THR A 146 6.17 -16.85 11.04
C THR A 146 5.43 -17.78 10.08
N GLY A 147 5.37 -17.44 8.79
CA GLY A 147 4.59 -18.20 7.79
C GLY A 147 3.08 -18.10 7.98
N SER A 148 2.62 -17.19 8.82
CA SER A 148 1.18 -16.93 9.01
C SER A 148 0.63 -16.25 7.77
N ARG A 149 -0.55 -16.66 7.29
CA ARG A 149 -1.22 -15.99 6.17
C ARG A 149 -1.68 -14.61 6.64
N ALA A 150 -1.04 -13.56 6.12
CA ALA A 150 -1.49 -12.21 6.35
C ALA A 150 -2.83 -12.00 5.62
N THR A 151 -3.86 -11.63 6.33
CA THR A 151 -5.18 -11.36 5.77
C THR A 151 -5.23 -10.00 5.05
N PHE A 152 -4.19 -9.16 5.24
CA PHE A 152 -4.15 -7.78 4.72
C PHE A 152 -2.79 -7.42 4.14
N GLY A 153 -2.82 -6.59 3.09
CA GLY A 153 -1.62 -5.95 2.53
C GLY A 153 -0.97 -5.00 3.55
N GLY A 154 0.35 -5.03 3.65
CA GLY A 154 1.12 -4.15 4.55
C GLY A 154 1.45 -2.78 3.96
N SER A 155 1.04 -2.48 2.72
CA SER A 155 1.31 -1.21 2.04
C SER A 155 0.20 -0.20 2.30
N THR A 156 0.58 1.07 2.46
CA THR A 156 -0.35 2.21 2.60
C THR A 156 -0.82 2.70 1.23
N LEU A 157 -1.88 3.52 1.20
CA LEU A 157 -2.33 4.19 -0.03
C LEU A 157 -1.19 5.02 -0.66
N THR A 158 -0.43 5.75 0.14
CA THR A 158 0.73 6.53 -0.32
C THR A 158 1.78 5.64 -1.00
N GLN A 159 2.07 4.48 -0.44
CA GLN A 159 2.99 3.51 -1.04
C GLN A 159 2.44 2.94 -2.36
N GLN A 160 1.13 2.75 -2.46
CA GLN A 160 0.48 2.28 -3.69
C GLN A 160 0.51 3.36 -4.78
N VAL A 161 0.24 4.63 -4.45
CA VAL A 161 0.41 5.77 -5.38
C VAL A 161 1.82 5.78 -5.97
N LEU A 162 2.82 5.75 -5.11
CA LEU A 162 4.22 5.76 -5.55
C LEU A 162 4.58 4.57 -6.44
N LYS A 163 4.06 3.39 -6.13
CA LYS A 163 4.22 2.20 -6.97
C LYS A 163 3.57 2.39 -8.33
N ASN A 164 2.34 2.89 -8.38
CA ASN A 164 1.61 3.13 -9.63
C ASN A 164 2.31 4.17 -10.49
N MET A 165 2.79 5.25 -9.89
CA MET A 165 3.50 6.32 -10.60
C MET A 165 4.88 5.88 -11.12
N THR A 166 5.64 5.14 -10.32
CA THR A 166 7.04 4.80 -10.67
C THR A 166 7.19 3.51 -11.47
N GLY A 167 6.15 2.67 -11.51
CA GLY A 167 6.23 1.33 -12.09
C GLY A 167 7.22 0.38 -11.38
N ASP A 168 7.74 0.76 -10.21
CA ASP A 168 8.71 -0.04 -9.44
C ASP A 168 7.99 -1.15 -8.67
N ASP A 169 7.75 -2.29 -9.32
CA ASP A 169 7.01 -3.44 -8.78
C ASP A 169 7.89 -4.63 -8.36
N GLY A 170 9.21 -4.51 -8.49
CA GLY A 170 10.16 -5.58 -8.14
C GLY A 170 10.04 -6.07 -6.69
N ASN A 171 10.19 -7.38 -6.44
CA ASN A 171 10.07 -8.00 -5.11
C ASN A 171 11.42 -8.07 -4.38
N THR A 172 12.02 -6.92 -4.05
CA THR A 172 13.30 -6.86 -3.33
C THR A 172 13.18 -6.07 -2.03
N ILE A 173 13.99 -6.43 -1.02
CA ILE A 173 14.06 -5.70 0.25
C ILE A 173 14.48 -4.25 0.01
N ASN A 174 15.46 -4.02 -0.87
CA ASN A 174 15.95 -2.68 -1.20
C ASN A 174 14.85 -1.79 -1.79
N ARG A 175 14.01 -2.36 -2.67
CA ARG A 175 12.83 -1.66 -3.19
C ARG A 175 11.87 -1.30 -2.07
N LYS A 176 11.54 -2.25 -1.16
CA LYS A 176 10.60 -1.96 -0.06
C LYS A 176 11.13 -0.90 0.90
N VAL A 177 12.43 -0.90 1.18
CA VAL A 177 13.06 0.16 1.97
C VAL A 177 12.94 1.51 1.25
N ARG A 178 13.23 1.58 -0.05
CA ARG A 178 13.09 2.79 -0.85
C ARG A 178 11.65 3.31 -0.88
N GLU A 179 10.68 2.42 -1.10
CA GLU A 179 9.24 2.72 -1.07
C GLU A 179 8.83 3.35 0.26
N ILE A 180 9.28 2.80 1.39
CA ILE A 180 9.01 3.34 2.73
C ILE A 180 9.56 4.78 2.85
N PHE A 181 10.82 5.01 2.49
CA PHE A 181 11.40 6.34 2.60
C PHE A 181 10.79 7.34 1.62
N ARG A 182 10.45 6.91 0.39
CA ARG A 182 9.71 7.73 -0.57
C ARG A 182 8.33 8.12 -0.05
N ALA A 183 7.60 7.20 0.57
CA ALA A 183 6.28 7.50 1.14
C ALA A 183 6.36 8.52 2.28
N LEU A 184 7.39 8.43 3.15
CA LEU A 184 7.64 9.40 4.21
C LEU A 184 8.01 10.78 3.65
N GLU A 185 8.75 10.85 2.55
CA GLU A 185 9.12 12.13 1.90
C GLU A 185 7.92 12.72 1.14
N PHE A 186 7.16 11.88 0.45
CA PHE A 186 6.00 12.29 -0.35
C PHE A 186 4.93 12.99 0.51
N GLU A 187 4.61 12.46 1.68
CA GLU A 187 3.63 13.07 2.59
C GLU A 187 4.11 14.35 3.30
N LYS A 188 5.33 14.79 3.07
CA LYS A 188 5.74 16.14 3.46
C LYS A 188 5.33 17.21 2.45
N ASN A 189 5.18 16.80 1.19
CA ASN A 189 4.94 17.70 0.06
C ASN A 189 3.49 17.67 -0.41
N TYR A 190 2.78 16.56 -0.19
CA TYR A 190 1.41 16.34 -0.65
C TYR A 190 0.46 16.09 0.51
N THR A 191 -0.71 16.69 0.45
CA THR A 191 -1.80 16.49 1.43
C THR A 191 -2.46 15.13 1.25
N LYS A 192 -3.20 14.69 2.25
CA LYS A 192 -3.98 13.46 2.18
C LYS A 192 -5.02 13.45 1.04
N GLN A 193 -5.62 14.60 0.75
CA GLN A 193 -6.57 14.76 -0.35
C GLN A 193 -5.89 14.59 -1.71
N GLU A 194 -4.76 15.27 -1.94
CA GLU A 194 -3.97 15.11 -3.17
C GLU A 194 -3.50 13.66 -3.36
N ILE A 195 -3.14 12.97 -2.30
CA ILE A 195 -2.75 11.55 -2.37
C ILE A 195 -3.93 10.65 -2.73
N LEU A 196 -5.13 10.92 -2.19
CA LEU A 196 -6.34 10.19 -2.56
C LEU A 196 -6.73 10.44 -4.01
N GLU A 197 -6.66 11.70 -4.47
CA GLU A 197 -6.87 12.06 -5.87
C GLU A 197 -5.90 11.28 -6.78
N MET A 198 -4.60 11.35 -6.50
CA MET A 198 -3.60 10.61 -7.26
C MET A 198 -3.84 9.10 -7.23
N TYR A 199 -4.21 8.54 -6.08
CA TYR A 199 -4.52 7.12 -5.96
C TYR A 199 -5.68 6.72 -6.87
N LEU A 200 -6.83 7.40 -6.75
CA LEU A 200 -8.04 7.06 -7.48
C LEU A 200 -7.91 7.30 -8.99
N ASN A 201 -7.06 8.25 -9.38
CA ASN A 201 -6.77 8.48 -10.80
C ASN A 201 -5.70 7.54 -11.38
N THR A 202 -4.92 6.82 -10.56
CA THR A 202 -3.81 5.98 -11.06
C THR A 202 -4.03 4.49 -10.93
N ILE A 203 -5.03 4.05 -10.17
CA ILE A 203 -5.30 2.62 -9.99
C ILE A 203 -5.78 1.96 -11.28
N TYR A 204 -5.32 0.73 -11.50
CA TYR A 204 -5.80 -0.12 -12.58
C TYR A 204 -7.02 -0.91 -12.13
N LEU A 205 -8.12 -0.77 -12.84
CA LEU A 205 -9.43 -1.34 -12.51
C LEU A 205 -9.90 -2.42 -13.53
N GLY A 206 -8.95 -3.01 -14.26
CA GLY A 206 -9.27 -4.04 -15.23
C GLY A 206 -9.77 -3.50 -16.57
N GLN A 207 -9.89 -4.36 -17.57
CA GLN A 207 -10.43 -4.05 -18.91
C GLN A 207 -9.75 -2.86 -19.62
N GLY A 208 -8.51 -2.56 -19.24
CA GLY A 208 -7.78 -1.40 -19.77
C GLY A 208 -8.13 -0.07 -19.08
N CYS A 209 -8.98 -0.06 -18.07
CA CYS A 209 -9.38 1.15 -17.33
C CYS A 209 -8.32 1.53 -16.30
N TYR A 210 -7.77 2.72 -16.43
CA TYR A 210 -6.93 3.38 -15.43
C TYR A 210 -7.68 4.57 -14.84
N GLY A 211 -7.73 4.66 -13.52
CA GLY A 211 -8.48 5.67 -12.79
C GLY A 211 -9.99 5.42 -12.75
N VAL A 212 -10.61 6.09 -11.79
CA VAL A 212 -12.02 5.84 -11.42
C VAL A 212 -13.03 6.39 -12.42
N GLN A 213 -12.71 7.49 -13.13
CA GLN A 213 -13.62 8.04 -14.14
C GLN A 213 -13.79 7.08 -15.31
N THR A 214 -12.67 6.64 -15.91
CA THR A 214 -12.71 5.69 -17.01
C THR A 214 -13.40 4.39 -16.62
N ALA A 215 -13.17 3.92 -15.38
CA ALA A 215 -13.82 2.72 -14.87
C ALA A 215 -15.32 2.92 -14.62
N SER A 216 -15.73 4.09 -14.09
CA SER A 216 -17.13 4.43 -13.89
C SER A 216 -17.91 4.38 -15.23
N GLU A 217 -17.39 5.05 -16.23
CA GLU A 217 -18.01 5.06 -17.56
C GLU A 217 -18.02 3.65 -18.22
N PHE A 218 -16.91 2.90 -18.06
CA PHE A 218 -16.81 1.56 -18.59
C PHE A 218 -17.80 0.58 -17.95
N TYR A 219 -17.86 0.54 -16.62
CA TYR A 219 -18.68 -0.43 -15.90
C TYR A 219 -20.13 -0.01 -15.78
N PHE A 220 -20.40 1.29 -15.56
CA PHE A 220 -21.73 1.79 -15.20
C PHE A 220 -22.31 2.76 -16.23
N GLY A 221 -21.52 3.27 -17.17
CA GLY A 221 -21.97 4.28 -18.15
C GLY A 221 -22.31 5.62 -17.49
N LYS A 222 -21.69 5.96 -16.38
CA LYS A 222 -21.94 7.15 -15.56
C LYS A 222 -20.66 7.94 -15.34
N ASP A 223 -20.81 9.25 -15.17
CA ASP A 223 -19.74 10.07 -14.57
C ASP A 223 -19.46 9.60 -13.15
N VAL A 224 -18.18 9.67 -12.72
CA VAL A 224 -17.77 9.21 -11.39
C VAL A 224 -18.52 9.91 -10.26
N SER A 225 -18.87 11.19 -10.45
CA SER A 225 -19.62 11.99 -9.47
C SER A 225 -21.06 11.51 -9.24
N GLU A 226 -21.59 10.67 -10.13
CA GLU A 226 -22.94 10.12 -10.06
C GLU A 226 -22.99 8.74 -9.39
N LEU A 227 -21.84 8.19 -8.98
CA LEU A 227 -21.78 6.87 -8.35
C LEU A 227 -22.33 6.88 -6.93
N ASP A 228 -23.16 5.91 -6.64
CA ASP A 228 -23.65 5.63 -5.30
C ASP A 228 -22.65 4.77 -4.47
N PRO A 229 -22.89 4.58 -3.16
CA PRO A 229 -21.99 3.81 -2.30
C PRO A 229 -21.80 2.34 -2.74
N ALA A 230 -22.81 1.71 -3.35
CA ALA A 230 -22.73 0.34 -3.81
C ALA A 230 -21.82 0.21 -5.04
N GLU A 231 -21.94 1.15 -5.97
CA GLU A 231 -21.10 1.25 -7.17
C GLU A 231 -19.65 1.62 -6.80
N CYS A 232 -19.47 2.59 -5.87
CA CYS A 232 -18.16 2.96 -5.33
C CYS A 232 -17.43 1.75 -4.71
N ALA A 233 -18.11 1.00 -3.86
CA ALA A 233 -17.53 -0.20 -3.24
C ALA A 233 -17.23 -1.31 -4.27
N CYS A 234 -18.06 -1.43 -5.33
CA CYS A 234 -17.82 -2.35 -6.43
C CYS A 234 -16.54 -2.00 -7.20
N LEU A 235 -16.29 -0.72 -7.54
CA LEU A 235 -15.05 -0.29 -8.19
C LEU A 235 -13.83 -0.57 -7.32
N ILE A 236 -13.90 -0.24 -6.04
CA ILE A 236 -12.79 -0.47 -5.12
C ILE A 236 -12.55 -1.97 -4.88
N ALA A 237 -13.56 -2.82 -4.97
CA ALA A 237 -13.37 -4.26 -4.89
C ALA A 237 -12.44 -4.81 -5.98
N ILE A 238 -12.37 -4.17 -7.15
CA ILE A 238 -11.52 -4.58 -8.28
C ILE A 238 -10.03 -4.43 -7.97
N THR A 239 -9.63 -3.46 -7.15
CA THR A 239 -8.22 -3.08 -6.90
C THR A 239 -7.34 -4.24 -6.45
N ASN A 240 -7.90 -5.17 -5.69
CA ASN A 240 -7.14 -6.31 -5.12
C ASN A 240 -6.58 -7.26 -6.19
N ASN A 241 -7.39 -7.58 -7.20
CA ASN A 241 -7.01 -8.37 -8.36
C ASN A 241 -8.03 -8.14 -9.49
N PRO A 242 -7.73 -7.27 -10.45
CA PRO A 242 -8.67 -6.89 -11.51
C PRO A 242 -9.16 -8.05 -12.37
N SER A 243 -8.33 -9.07 -12.58
CA SER A 243 -8.73 -10.27 -13.32
C SER A 243 -9.74 -11.11 -12.55
N LEU A 244 -9.63 -11.12 -11.21
CA LEU A 244 -10.45 -11.94 -10.33
C LEU A 244 -11.74 -11.24 -9.90
N TYR A 245 -11.67 -9.94 -9.63
CA TYR A 245 -12.78 -9.15 -9.09
C TYR A 245 -13.41 -8.20 -10.11
N GLY A 246 -12.86 -8.11 -11.35
CA GLY A 246 -13.47 -7.31 -12.41
C GLY A 246 -14.82 -7.91 -12.83
N PRO A 247 -15.97 -7.20 -12.69
CA PRO A 247 -17.31 -7.77 -12.96
C PRO A 247 -17.52 -8.26 -14.39
N MET A 248 -16.71 -7.75 -15.31
CA MET A 248 -16.74 -8.15 -16.75
C MET A 248 -15.59 -9.08 -17.13
N SER A 249 -14.85 -9.60 -16.17
CA SER A 249 -13.84 -10.63 -16.44
C SER A 249 -14.52 -11.95 -16.79
N THR A 250 -13.92 -12.71 -17.71
CA THR A 250 -14.47 -13.96 -18.23
C THR A 250 -13.88 -15.21 -17.59
N ILE A 251 -12.97 -15.05 -16.62
CA ILE A 251 -12.40 -16.19 -15.93
C ILE A 251 -13.43 -16.87 -15.03
N THR A 252 -13.34 -18.20 -14.95
CA THR A 252 -14.14 -19.00 -14.01
C THR A 252 -13.22 -19.61 -12.98
N ILE A 253 -13.59 -19.49 -11.71
CA ILE A 253 -12.80 -19.99 -10.58
C ILE A 253 -13.53 -21.17 -9.95
N THR A 254 -12.79 -22.24 -9.70
CA THR A 254 -13.32 -23.39 -8.95
C THR A 254 -12.82 -23.33 -7.52
N ARG A 255 -13.72 -23.28 -6.55
CA ARG A 255 -13.43 -23.34 -5.13
C ARG A 255 -12.99 -24.76 -4.71
N GLU A 256 -12.43 -24.89 -3.53
CA GLU A 256 -11.97 -26.18 -2.97
C GLU A 256 -13.11 -27.20 -2.83
N ASP A 257 -14.35 -26.76 -2.66
CA ASP A 257 -15.55 -27.58 -2.59
C ASP A 257 -16.08 -28.05 -3.97
N GLY A 258 -15.40 -27.63 -5.06
CA GLY A 258 -15.78 -27.96 -6.42
C GLY A 258 -16.85 -27.04 -7.03
N SER A 259 -17.38 -26.07 -6.29
CA SER A 259 -18.28 -25.04 -6.84
C SER A 259 -17.52 -24.08 -7.73
N THR A 260 -18.20 -23.56 -8.77
CA THR A 260 -17.66 -22.50 -9.61
C THR A 260 -18.21 -21.15 -9.19
N VAL A 261 -17.38 -20.13 -9.21
CA VAL A 261 -17.75 -18.76 -8.87
C VAL A 261 -17.26 -17.83 -9.99
N THR A 262 -18.08 -16.86 -10.34
CA THR A 262 -17.77 -15.85 -11.35
C THR A 262 -17.05 -14.65 -10.71
N PRO A 263 -16.27 -13.87 -11.50
CA PRO A 263 -15.69 -12.61 -11.02
C PRO A 263 -16.74 -11.63 -10.48
N ARG A 264 -17.92 -11.60 -11.05
CA ARG A 264 -19.03 -10.76 -10.58
C ARG A 264 -19.50 -11.16 -9.18
N GLU A 265 -19.64 -12.46 -8.90
CA GLU A 265 -19.98 -12.96 -7.55
C GLU A 265 -18.85 -12.67 -6.56
N LEU A 266 -17.59 -12.85 -6.94
CA LEU A 266 -16.45 -12.50 -6.07
C LEU A 266 -16.35 -11.00 -5.83
N ASN A 267 -16.65 -10.17 -6.83
CA ASN A 267 -16.73 -8.73 -6.65
C ASN A 267 -17.81 -8.39 -5.64
N LYS A 268 -19.01 -9.00 -5.75
CA LYS A 268 -20.11 -8.77 -4.82
C LYS A 268 -19.74 -9.15 -3.38
N GLU A 269 -19.12 -10.30 -3.17
CA GLU A 269 -18.64 -10.71 -1.84
C GLU A 269 -17.66 -9.68 -1.24
N ARG A 270 -16.76 -9.14 -2.07
CA ARG A 270 -15.78 -8.14 -1.64
C ARG A 270 -16.41 -6.75 -1.47
N GLN A 271 -17.36 -6.35 -2.30
CA GLN A 271 -18.17 -5.14 -2.17
C GLN A 271 -18.88 -5.12 -0.81
N GLU A 272 -19.56 -6.20 -0.44
CA GLU A 272 -20.26 -6.32 0.84
C GLU A 272 -19.31 -6.22 2.04
N MET A 273 -18.11 -6.80 1.93
CA MET A 273 -17.05 -6.64 2.92
C MET A 273 -16.62 -5.16 3.05
N ILE A 274 -16.43 -4.45 1.94
CA ILE A 274 -16.06 -3.03 1.94
C ILE A 274 -17.16 -2.21 2.61
N LEU A 275 -18.43 -2.39 2.22
CA LEU A 275 -19.57 -1.69 2.81
C LEU A 275 -19.70 -1.96 4.32
N THR A 276 -19.46 -3.21 4.75
CA THR A 276 -19.42 -3.56 6.16
C THR A 276 -18.34 -2.76 6.91
N ARG A 277 -17.16 -2.62 6.33
CA ARG A 277 -16.07 -1.84 6.92
C ARG A 277 -16.36 -0.35 6.94
N MET A 278 -16.99 0.19 5.92
CA MET A 278 -17.42 1.59 5.88
C MET A 278 -18.44 1.89 6.99
N ALA A 279 -19.23 0.92 7.41
CA ALA A 279 -20.16 1.02 8.55
C ALA A 279 -19.49 0.77 9.92
N GLY A 280 -18.16 0.64 9.97
CA GLY A 280 -17.45 0.34 11.23
C GLY A 280 -17.56 -1.12 11.68
N GLY A 281 -18.11 -1.99 10.84
CA GLY A 281 -18.19 -3.43 11.08
C GLY A 281 -16.81 -4.09 11.08
N ASN A 282 -16.65 -5.07 11.94
CA ASN A 282 -15.38 -5.72 12.23
C ASN A 282 -15.35 -7.13 11.65
N ASP A 283 -14.41 -7.36 10.75
CA ASP A 283 -13.93 -8.68 10.39
C ASP A 283 -12.48 -8.80 10.89
N ASP A 284 -12.24 -9.55 11.94
CA ASP A 284 -10.94 -10.01 12.49
C ASP A 284 -9.78 -9.00 12.66
N VAL A 285 -9.89 -7.73 12.29
CA VAL A 285 -8.80 -6.75 12.28
C VAL A 285 -9.04 -5.56 13.18
N GLY A 286 -9.61 -5.79 14.35
CA GLY A 286 -9.61 -4.78 15.46
C GLY A 286 -9.76 -3.33 14.98
N VAL A 287 -10.96 -2.95 14.76
CA VAL A 287 -11.52 -1.68 14.61
C VAL A 287 -10.90 -0.37 14.54
N THR A 288 -11.36 0.29 13.73
CA THR A 288 -11.04 1.63 13.38
C THR A 288 -12.08 2.58 13.82
N GLY A 289 -12.15 3.37 14.54
CA GLY A 289 -13.17 4.36 14.89
C GLY A 289 -13.70 5.24 13.73
N LEU A 290 -13.48 4.81 12.48
CA LEU A 290 -14.00 5.49 11.32
C LEU A 290 -15.27 4.79 10.85
N THR A 291 -16.39 5.49 10.98
CA THR A 291 -17.69 5.07 10.44
C THR A 291 -18.08 6.09 9.39
N TYR A 292 -18.14 5.66 8.14
CA TYR A 292 -18.51 6.49 7.00
C TYR A 292 -19.99 6.33 6.62
N LEU A 293 -20.54 5.14 6.83
CA LEU A 293 -21.93 4.81 6.61
C LEU A 293 -22.57 4.37 7.90
N THR A 294 -23.86 4.56 8.03
CA THR A 294 -24.65 3.87 9.04
C THR A 294 -24.83 2.40 8.64
N GLU A 295 -25.15 1.55 9.59
CA GLU A 295 -25.45 0.13 9.31
C GLU A 295 -26.62 -0.02 8.34
N GLU A 296 -27.64 0.86 8.45
CA GLU A 296 -28.81 0.87 7.56
C GLU A 296 -28.42 1.24 6.12
N GLU A 297 -27.59 2.25 5.92
CA GLU A 297 -27.08 2.65 4.60
C GLU A 297 -26.22 1.55 3.97
N ALA A 298 -25.37 0.90 4.77
CA ALA A 298 -24.54 -0.20 4.28
C ALA A 298 -25.37 -1.42 3.86
N GLU A 299 -26.40 -1.79 4.64
CA GLU A 299 -27.30 -2.89 4.28
C GLU A 299 -28.15 -2.54 3.04
N ALA A 300 -28.60 -1.30 2.91
CA ALA A 300 -29.29 -0.83 1.70
C ALA A 300 -28.38 -0.96 0.46
N ALA A 301 -27.12 -0.48 0.55
CA ALA A 301 -26.15 -0.58 -0.54
C ALA A 301 -25.77 -2.05 -0.86
N LYS A 302 -25.72 -2.94 0.13
CA LYS A 302 -25.50 -4.38 -0.10
C LYS A 302 -26.68 -5.05 -0.83
N ALA A 303 -27.91 -4.61 -0.55
CA ALA A 303 -29.11 -5.16 -1.18
C ALA A 303 -29.33 -4.63 -2.60
N GLU A 304 -28.60 -3.61 -3.01
CA GLU A 304 -28.74 -2.99 -4.30
C GLU A 304 -28.26 -3.91 -5.42
N GLU A 305 -29.05 -3.97 -6.51
CA GLU A 305 -28.70 -4.68 -7.73
C GLU A 305 -27.96 -3.72 -8.67
N LEU A 306 -26.69 -4.00 -8.91
CA LEU A 306 -25.85 -3.16 -9.79
C LEU A 306 -26.15 -3.41 -11.26
N HIS A 307 -26.33 -2.32 -11.99
CA HIS A 307 -26.56 -2.33 -13.42
C HIS A 307 -25.26 -2.00 -14.18
N PHE A 308 -24.75 -2.98 -14.90
CA PHE A 308 -23.52 -2.83 -15.68
C PHE A 308 -23.85 -2.54 -17.15
N THR A 309 -22.96 -1.83 -17.82
CA THR A 309 -22.98 -1.68 -19.28
C THR A 309 -22.87 -3.05 -19.96
N ASP A 310 -23.06 -3.11 -21.28
CA ASP A 310 -22.84 -4.34 -22.05
C ASP A 310 -21.36 -4.64 -22.34
N GLY A 311 -20.44 -3.73 -21.96
CA GLY A 311 -19.01 -3.88 -22.16
C GLY A 311 -18.55 -3.80 -23.60
N THR A 312 -19.38 -3.30 -24.52
CA THR A 312 -19.04 -3.18 -25.94
C THR A 312 -18.16 -1.98 -26.24
N THR A 313 -18.30 -0.89 -25.45
CA THR A 313 -17.45 0.30 -25.55
C THR A 313 -16.15 0.02 -24.82
N SER A 314 -15.02 0.12 -25.50
CA SER A 314 -13.71 -0.08 -24.85
C SER A 314 -13.30 1.13 -24.00
N ALA A 315 -12.41 0.92 -23.01
CA ALA A 315 -11.82 2.01 -22.25
C ALA A 315 -11.12 3.06 -23.14
N GLN A 316 -10.55 2.62 -24.26
CA GLN A 316 -9.93 3.51 -25.24
C GLN A 316 -10.98 4.38 -25.95
N ASP A 317 -12.13 3.82 -26.31
CA ASP A 317 -13.20 4.59 -26.97
C ASP A 317 -13.80 5.62 -26.01
N ILE A 318 -14.00 5.25 -24.75
CA ILE A 318 -14.47 6.14 -23.68
C ILE A 318 -13.53 7.36 -23.55
N VAL A 319 -12.23 7.13 -23.42
CA VAL A 319 -11.24 8.21 -23.29
C VAL A 319 -11.22 9.05 -24.57
N THR A 320 -11.32 8.43 -25.74
CA THR A 320 -11.36 9.13 -27.01
C THR A 320 -12.57 10.04 -27.14
N GLU A 321 -13.74 9.57 -26.72
CA GLU A 321 -14.99 10.35 -26.74
C GLU A 321 -14.94 11.52 -25.75
N ALA A 322 -14.54 11.25 -24.49
CA ALA A 322 -14.46 12.25 -23.45
C ALA A 322 -13.50 13.39 -23.79
N THR A 323 -12.47 13.10 -24.57
CA THR A 323 -11.41 14.04 -24.90
C THR A 323 -11.53 14.62 -26.33
N GLY A 324 -12.63 14.28 -27.06
CA GLY A 324 -12.94 14.82 -28.37
C GLY A 324 -11.96 14.39 -29.47
N GLY A 325 -11.11 13.40 -29.22
CA GLY A 325 -10.05 12.99 -30.12
C GLY A 325 -10.39 11.78 -30.99
N ALA A 326 -10.20 11.89 -32.30
CA ALA A 326 -10.13 10.73 -33.15
C ALA A 326 -8.79 10.01 -32.95
N ASN A 327 -8.79 8.68 -32.77
CA ASN A 327 -7.60 7.84 -32.60
C ASN A 327 -6.68 7.78 -33.86
N VAL A 328 -6.88 8.64 -34.82
CA VAL A 328 -6.07 8.72 -36.02
C VAL A 328 -5.20 9.96 -35.90
N ASN A 329 -3.96 9.76 -35.52
CA ASN A 329 -2.98 10.85 -35.61
C ASN A 329 -2.89 11.33 -37.04
N SER A 330 -3.00 12.64 -37.24
CA SER A 330 -2.68 13.20 -38.56
C SER A 330 -1.17 12.99 -38.82
N TRP A 331 -0.78 12.96 -40.11
CA TRP A 331 0.65 12.93 -40.49
C TRP A 331 1.48 13.98 -39.73
N PHE A 332 0.90 15.15 -39.53
CA PHE A 332 1.53 16.26 -38.80
C PHE A 332 1.81 15.87 -37.32
N VAL A 333 0.83 15.29 -36.64
CA VAL A 333 0.97 14.84 -35.24
C VAL A 333 2.02 13.74 -35.12
N ASP A 334 2.03 12.77 -36.02
CA ASP A 334 3.06 11.71 -36.04
C ASP A 334 4.46 12.28 -36.28
N GLN A 335 4.59 13.34 -37.04
CA GLN A 335 5.87 14.01 -37.25
C GLN A 335 6.30 14.76 -35.98
N VAL A 336 5.38 15.51 -35.34
CA VAL A 336 5.65 16.23 -34.09
C VAL A 336 6.10 15.25 -33.00
N LEU A 337 5.42 14.11 -32.84
CA LEU A 337 5.78 13.09 -31.86
C LEU A 337 7.18 12.51 -32.12
N ARG A 338 7.53 12.26 -33.38
CA ARG A 338 8.88 11.82 -33.76
C ARG A 338 9.94 12.86 -33.40
N ASP A 339 9.71 14.11 -33.79
CA ASP A 339 10.66 15.20 -33.55
C ASP A 339 10.87 15.42 -32.04
N VAL A 340 9.80 15.41 -31.23
CA VAL A 340 9.89 15.53 -29.77
C VAL A 340 10.63 14.33 -29.16
N SER A 341 10.37 13.10 -29.63
CA SER A 341 11.08 11.92 -29.15
C SER A 341 12.56 11.90 -29.49
N GLU A 342 12.95 12.46 -30.65
CA GLU A 342 14.35 12.61 -31.04
C GLU A 342 15.08 13.68 -30.21
N ILE A 343 14.40 14.80 -29.93
CA ILE A 343 14.93 15.85 -29.04
C ILE A 343 15.16 15.31 -27.64
N GLY A 344 14.20 14.55 -27.10
CA GLY A 344 14.30 13.92 -25.78
C GLY A 344 15.47 12.93 -25.67
N ARG A 345 15.78 12.17 -26.74
CA ARG A 345 16.94 11.27 -26.77
C ARG A 345 18.28 11.97 -26.89
N ALA A 346 18.32 13.19 -27.44
CA ALA A 346 19.54 13.96 -27.59
C ALA A 346 20.00 14.66 -26.29
N HIS A 347 19.18 14.66 -25.25
CA HIS A 347 19.44 15.30 -23.96
C HIS A 347 19.59 14.30 -22.78
N VAL A 348 19.61 12.98 -23.05
CA VAL A 348 19.94 11.90 -22.11
C VAL A 348 21.35 11.35 -22.47
#